data_0f400703d79bdca672f936691c1e7c5a
#
_entry.id   0f400703d79bdca672f936691c1e7c5a
#
_cell.length_a   1.000
_cell.length_b   1.000
_cell.length_c   1.000
_cell.angle_alpha   90.00
_cell.angle_beta   90.00
_cell.angle_gamma   90.00
#
_symmetry.space_group_name_H-M   'P 1'
#
loop_
_entity.id
_entity.type
_entity.pdbx_description
1 polymer ?
#
loop_
_entity_poly.entity_id
_entity_poly.type
_entity_poly.pdbx_seq_one_letter_code
_entity_poly.pdbx_strand_id
1 'polypeptide(L)'
;MVKLRSLLTAMAAGVATMAGAAQAQAQTMTPNKAAYVNAPVVSRIPDAPPPSSHCGIFETCASTKIGLGKGDFMIRFSGVGILPQDRDGRTWLSAKAVGVPNNTPMAGGRLSTTNQAMPELTVEYFVTDNISLDLIATSMRHEVSSNGGELGSAVAGLGGNVGHGNKVDVGSAWVLPPTITVAYHFRPHKRFNPYVGVGGTMMWFHSMHAAGALGNLGSAYALNKLNVGFTGGPSVNVGFDYQVVGNWFFNADVKQLFVRMHGWLENQSETIKVRAHESLDPTVVSAGIAYRF
;
A
#
# COMPACT_ATOMS: atom_id res chain seq x y z
N MET A 1 -0.78 -19.00 3.04
CA MET A 1 0.13 -18.85 4.19
C MET A 1 1.61 -18.72 3.81
N VAL A 2 2.11 -19.43 2.79
CA VAL A 2 3.53 -19.35 2.36
C VAL A 2 3.90 -17.96 1.81
N LYS A 3 2.98 -17.29 1.08
CA LYS A 3 3.21 -15.95 0.47
C LYS A 3 3.37 -14.82 1.51
N LEU A 4 2.73 -14.93 2.66
CA LEU A 4 2.83 -13.91 3.72
C LEU A 4 4.19 -13.98 4.44
N ARG A 5 4.74 -15.18 4.60
CA ARG A 5 6.03 -15.37 5.27
C ARG A 5 7.21 -14.76 4.49
N SER A 6 7.20 -14.86 3.16
CA SER A 6 8.28 -14.29 2.33
C SER A 6 8.27 -12.76 2.30
N LEU A 7 7.10 -12.13 2.37
CA LEU A 7 7.00 -10.66 2.41
C LEU A 7 7.42 -10.10 3.78
N LEU A 8 7.02 -10.78 4.87
CA LEU A 8 7.44 -10.41 6.22
C LEU A 8 8.94 -10.57 6.42
N THR A 9 9.57 -11.59 5.80
CA THR A 9 11.02 -11.79 5.87
C THR A 9 11.78 -10.69 5.12
N ALA A 10 11.27 -10.24 3.98
CA ALA A 10 11.88 -9.14 3.22
C ALA A 10 11.76 -7.78 3.95
N MET A 11 10.64 -7.53 4.63
CA MET A 11 10.47 -6.33 5.46
C MET A 11 11.31 -6.36 6.73
N ALA A 12 11.46 -7.54 7.37
CA ALA A 12 12.30 -7.69 8.55
C ALA A 12 13.79 -7.47 8.25
N ALA A 13 14.26 -7.89 7.06
CA ALA A 13 15.65 -7.67 6.64
C ALA A 13 15.96 -6.18 6.39
N GLY A 14 14.98 -5.41 5.90
CA GLY A 14 15.13 -3.95 5.70
C GLY A 14 15.20 -3.15 7.00
N VAL A 15 14.54 -3.61 8.05
CA VAL A 15 14.56 -2.95 9.37
C VAL A 15 15.83 -3.28 10.15
N ALA A 16 16.40 -4.48 9.99
CA ALA A 16 17.60 -4.88 10.70
C ALA A 16 18.86 -4.11 10.29
N THR A 17 18.93 -3.61 9.06
CA THR A 17 20.07 -2.81 8.58
C THR A 17 20.08 -1.35 9.05
N MET A 18 18.94 -0.83 9.53
CA MET A 18 18.85 0.54 10.06
C MET A 18 19.11 0.63 11.57
N ALA A 19 19.10 -0.49 12.30
CA ALA A 19 19.32 -0.52 13.76
C ALA A 19 20.82 -0.53 14.16
N GLY A 20 21.75 -0.58 13.20
CA GLY A 20 23.19 -0.76 13.45
C GLY A 20 24.00 0.51 13.72
N ALA A 21 23.40 1.72 13.74
CA ALA A 21 24.16 2.98 13.74
C ALA A 21 24.03 3.85 14.99
N ALA A 22 23.53 3.33 16.12
CA ALA A 22 23.45 4.10 17.37
C ALA A 22 23.88 3.28 18.58
N GLN A 23 25.15 2.88 18.63
CA GLN A 23 25.80 2.57 19.90
C GLN A 23 26.48 3.85 20.44
N ALA A 24 25.72 4.64 21.18
CA ALA A 24 26.30 5.66 22.04
C ALA A 24 26.96 4.92 23.23
N GLN A 25 28.28 4.97 23.29
CA GLN A 25 29.02 4.52 24.47
C GLN A 25 28.64 5.37 25.67
N ALA A 26 27.92 4.81 26.59
CA ALA A 26 27.74 5.39 27.91
C ALA A 26 29.09 5.31 28.66
N GLN A 27 29.79 6.42 28.75
CA GLN A 27 30.92 6.51 29.66
C GLN A 27 30.37 6.53 31.09
N THR A 28 30.64 5.49 31.85
CA THR A 28 30.42 5.43 33.29
C THR A 28 31.42 6.33 33.96
N MET A 29 30.95 7.49 34.43
CA MET A 29 31.76 8.32 35.35
C MET A 29 31.73 7.66 36.73
N THR A 30 32.87 7.15 37.17
CA THR A 30 33.11 6.78 38.57
C THR A 30 33.27 8.05 39.38
N PRO A 31 32.56 8.23 40.52
CA PRO A 31 32.75 9.37 41.37
C PRO A 31 34.10 9.25 42.09
N ASN A 32 35.04 10.13 41.74
CA ASN A 32 36.31 10.23 42.39
C ASN A 32 36.14 11.02 43.70
N LYS A 33 36.21 10.36 44.87
CA LYS A 33 36.35 11.01 46.16
C LYS A 33 37.81 11.45 46.33
N ALA A 34 38.13 12.65 45.88
CA ALA A 34 39.44 13.24 46.19
C ALA A 34 39.29 14.71 46.54
N ALA A 35 39.61 14.96 47.78
CA ALA A 35 40.26 16.17 48.36
C ALA A 35 39.77 17.53 47.84
N TYR A 36 39.09 18.26 48.67
CA TYR A 36 39.01 19.69 48.61
C TYR A 36 40.43 20.30 48.68
N VAL A 37 40.98 20.66 47.57
CA VAL A 37 42.12 21.55 47.47
C VAL A 37 41.56 22.90 47.09
N ASN A 38 41.79 23.93 47.93
CA ASN A 38 41.53 25.32 47.61
C ASN A 38 42.41 25.72 46.42
N ALA A 39 41.96 25.49 45.22
CA ALA A 39 42.56 26.05 44.02
C ALA A 39 41.95 27.44 43.80
N PRO A 40 42.77 28.44 43.41
CA PRO A 40 42.21 29.73 43.08
C PRO A 40 41.22 29.59 41.92
N VAL A 41 40.07 30.19 42.08
CA VAL A 41 39.03 30.26 41.07
C VAL A 41 39.62 30.97 39.85
N VAL A 42 40.11 30.24 38.87
CA VAL A 42 40.38 30.78 37.55
C VAL A 42 39.05 30.94 36.88
N SER A 43 38.41 32.05 37.12
CA SER A 43 37.29 32.52 36.40
C SER A 43 37.73 32.84 34.96
N ARG A 44 37.41 31.99 34.05
CA ARG A 44 36.99 32.19 32.67
C ARG A 44 37.06 30.83 31.98
N ILE A 45 36.00 30.06 32.16
CA ILE A 45 35.57 29.17 31.10
C ILE A 45 35.27 30.11 29.95
N PRO A 46 35.92 29.96 28.77
CA PRO A 46 35.50 30.70 27.59
C PRO A 46 33.99 30.47 27.47
N ASP A 47 33.22 31.54 27.34
CA ASP A 47 31.78 31.45 27.15
C ASP A 47 31.52 30.39 26.09
N ALA A 48 30.91 29.29 26.48
CA ALA A 48 30.46 28.31 25.52
C ALA A 48 29.61 29.07 24.50
N PRO A 49 29.90 28.92 23.20
CA PRO A 49 29.11 29.62 22.20
C PRO A 49 27.63 29.44 22.52
N PRO A 50 26.82 30.50 22.47
CA PRO A 50 25.42 30.42 22.80
C PRO A 50 24.82 29.24 22.05
N PRO A 51 24.05 28.38 22.70
CA PRO A 51 23.46 27.23 22.03
C PRO A 51 22.77 27.75 20.78
N SER A 52 23.18 27.21 19.64
CA SER A 52 22.62 27.60 18.35
C SER A 52 21.10 27.56 18.48
N SER A 53 20.41 28.68 18.27
CA SER A 53 18.96 28.80 18.40
C SER A 53 18.20 27.98 17.33
N HIS A 54 18.91 27.32 16.43
CA HIS A 54 18.37 26.50 15.38
C HIS A 54 18.63 25.03 15.68
N CYS A 55 17.55 24.35 16.00
CA CYS A 55 17.54 22.90 16.08
C CYS A 55 17.66 22.31 14.67
N GLY A 56 18.64 21.46 14.44
CA GLY A 56 18.78 20.75 13.18
C GLY A 56 17.57 19.83 12.92
N ILE A 57 17.24 19.63 11.65
CA ILE A 57 16.07 18.79 11.26
C ILE A 57 16.19 17.33 11.69
N PHE A 58 17.38 16.87 12.05
CA PHE A 58 17.66 15.52 12.56
C PHE A 58 18.02 15.51 14.05
N GLU A 59 17.66 16.58 14.79
CA GLU A 59 17.96 16.70 16.21
C GLU A 59 16.67 16.76 17.04
N THR A 60 16.71 16.19 18.23
CA THR A 60 15.65 16.33 19.23
C THR A 60 16.12 17.37 20.26
N CYS A 61 15.57 18.56 20.19
CA CYS A 61 15.88 19.64 21.10
C CYS A 61 14.86 19.70 22.25
N ALA A 62 15.17 20.46 23.29
CA ALA A 62 14.26 20.66 24.42
C ALA A 62 12.88 21.25 24.01
N SER A 63 12.86 22.02 22.91
CA SER A 63 11.65 22.60 22.33
C SER A 63 10.87 21.64 21.39
N THR A 64 11.42 20.46 21.08
CA THR A 64 10.75 19.53 20.18
C THR A 64 9.49 18.97 20.81
N LYS A 65 8.34 19.19 20.16
CA LYS A 65 7.06 18.61 20.57
C LYS A 65 7.15 17.07 20.52
N ILE A 66 6.82 16.41 21.61
CA ILE A 66 6.78 14.95 21.68
C ILE A 66 5.40 14.44 21.27
N GLY A 67 5.40 13.42 20.40
CA GLY A 67 4.20 12.78 19.88
C GLY A 67 3.45 13.67 18.89
N LEU A 68 2.22 13.30 18.63
CA LEU A 68 1.29 13.92 17.68
C LEU A 68 0.09 14.48 18.43
N GLY A 69 -0.60 15.44 17.84
CA GLY A 69 -1.80 16.03 18.43
C GLY A 69 -2.41 17.07 17.50
N LYS A 70 -3.48 17.70 17.97
CA LYS A 70 -4.27 18.66 17.19
C LYS A 70 -3.43 19.69 16.43
N GLY A 71 -3.74 19.84 15.14
CA GLY A 71 -3.11 20.79 14.24
C GLY A 71 -1.83 20.27 13.60
N ASP A 72 -1.32 19.10 13.99
CA ASP A 72 -0.16 18.51 13.31
C ASP A 72 -0.52 18.08 11.89
N PHE A 73 0.39 18.37 10.99
CA PHE A 73 0.33 17.95 9.59
C PHE A 73 1.53 17.07 9.29
N MET A 74 1.30 15.90 8.73
CA MET A 74 2.36 14.98 8.38
C MET A 74 2.32 14.60 6.91
N ILE A 75 3.50 14.46 6.32
CA ILE A 75 3.69 13.81 5.03
C ILE A 75 4.47 12.52 5.28
N ARG A 76 3.92 11.40 4.82
CA ARG A 76 4.49 10.06 4.97
C ARG A 76 4.85 9.51 3.61
N PHE A 77 6.05 8.95 3.49
CA PHE A 77 6.50 8.20 2.34
C PHE A 77 6.77 6.76 2.77
N SER A 78 6.06 5.81 2.19
CA SER A 78 6.05 4.40 2.59
C SER A 78 6.32 3.48 1.41
N GLY A 79 6.95 2.34 1.68
CA GLY A 79 6.86 1.17 0.83
C GLY A 79 5.60 0.39 1.17
N VAL A 80 4.79 0.05 0.17
CA VAL A 80 3.55 -0.69 0.36
C VAL A 80 3.57 -2.00 -0.40
N GLY A 81 3.11 -3.06 0.26
CA GLY A 81 2.84 -4.36 -0.34
C GLY A 81 1.34 -4.61 -0.40
N ILE A 82 0.82 -4.95 -1.58
CA ILE A 82 -0.58 -5.24 -1.80
C ILE A 82 -0.75 -6.71 -2.10
N LEU A 83 -1.60 -7.38 -1.33
CA LEU A 83 -1.88 -8.79 -1.38
C LEU A 83 -3.36 -9.00 -1.70
N PRO A 84 -3.73 -9.10 -2.99
CA PRO A 84 -5.09 -9.42 -3.39
C PRO A 84 -5.51 -10.78 -2.82
N GLN A 85 -6.77 -10.90 -2.40
CA GLN A 85 -7.32 -12.15 -1.85
C GLN A 85 -8.28 -12.82 -2.83
N ASP A 86 -8.26 -12.50 -4.08
CA ASP A 86 -9.04 -13.04 -5.21
C ASP A 86 -10.09 -14.08 -4.76
N ARG A 87 -11.30 -13.61 -4.43
CA ARG A 87 -12.39 -14.46 -3.94
C ARG A 87 -13.59 -14.32 -4.87
N ASP A 88 -14.35 -15.41 -5.01
CA ASP A 88 -15.65 -15.43 -5.68
C ASP A 88 -15.65 -14.92 -7.14
N GLY A 89 -14.56 -15.13 -7.88
CA GLY A 89 -14.47 -14.79 -9.28
C GLY A 89 -15.52 -15.55 -10.10
N ARG A 90 -16.39 -14.80 -10.80
CA ARG A 90 -17.40 -15.33 -11.71
C ARG A 90 -17.26 -14.68 -13.06
N THR A 91 -17.34 -15.50 -14.10
CA THR A 91 -17.23 -15.07 -15.50
C THR A 91 -18.49 -15.45 -16.27
N TRP A 92 -18.91 -14.58 -17.18
CA TRP A 92 -20.04 -14.82 -18.09
C TRP A 92 -19.65 -14.46 -19.50
N LEU A 93 -20.05 -15.29 -20.44
CA LEU A 93 -19.89 -15.09 -21.87
C LEU A 93 -21.21 -14.67 -22.51
N SER A 94 -21.15 -13.70 -23.39
CA SER A 94 -22.23 -13.31 -24.30
C SER A 94 -21.67 -13.29 -25.72
N ALA A 95 -22.12 -14.19 -26.59
CA ALA A 95 -21.61 -14.31 -27.96
C ALA A 95 -22.73 -14.78 -28.89
N LYS A 96 -23.76 -13.97 -29.08
CA LYS A 96 -24.93 -14.29 -29.94
C LYS A 96 -24.54 -14.64 -31.37
N ALA A 97 -23.48 -14.00 -31.87
CA ALA A 97 -23.01 -14.25 -33.25
C ALA A 97 -22.57 -15.70 -33.50
N VAL A 98 -22.23 -16.44 -32.43
CA VAL A 98 -21.82 -17.86 -32.47
C VAL A 98 -22.81 -18.76 -31.74
N GLY A 99 -24.04 -18.30 -31.51
CA GLY A 99 -25.11 -19.09 -30.89
C GLY A 99 -25.05 -19.20 -29.34
N VAL A 100 -24.18 -18.44 -28.67
CA VAL A 100 -24.11 -18.42 -27.20
C VAL A 100 -25.04 -17.35 -26.64
N PRO A 101 -26.01 -17.70 -25.76
CA PRO A 101 -26.92 -16.76 -25.15
C PRO A 101 -26.21 -15.68 -24.33
N ASN A 102 -26.89 -14.56 -24.08
CA ASN A 102 -26.33 -13.51 -23.22
C ASN A 102 -26.19 -14.01 -21.77
N ASN A 103 -25.07 -13.63 -21.15
CA ASN A 103 -24.75 -13.95 -19.76
C ASN A 103 -24.73 -15.46 -19.46
N THR A 104 -24.23 -16.26 -20.39
CA THR A 104 -23.97 -17.67 -20.14
C THR A 104 -22.83 -17.80 -19.12
N PRO A 105 -23.07 -18.41 -17.93
CA PRO A 105 -22.02 -18.55 -16.93
C PRO A 105 -20.92 -19.49 -17.44
N MET A 106 -19.66 -19.12 -17.20
CA MET A 106 -18.50 -19.95 -17.53
C MET A 106 -17.98 -20.61 -16.25
N ALA A 107 -17.84 -21.94 -16.30
CA ALA A 107 -17.42 -22.70 -15.15
C ALA A 107 -15.89 -22.81 -15.00
N GLY A 108 -15.42 -22.92 -13.78
CA GLY A 108 -14.07 -23.38 -13.41
C GLY A 108 -12.92 -22.41 -13.61
N GLY A 109 -13.13 -21.19 -14.09
CA GLY A 109 -12.10 -20.16 -14.17
C GLY A 109 -12.00 -19.34 -12.88
N ARG A 110 -10.78 -19.17 -12.35
CA ARG A 110 -10.50 -18.20 -11.28
C ARG A 110 -9.63 -17.10 -11.85
N LEU A 111 -10.03 -15.85 -11.59
CA LEU A 111 -9.15 -14.73 -11.84
C LEU A 111 -8.04 -14.71 -10.79
N SER A 112 -6.89 -14.26 -11.17
CA SER A 112 -5.74 -14.09 -10.26
C SER A 112 -5.07 -12.78 -10.57
N THR A 113 -4.91 -11.99 -9.54
CA THR A 113 -4.27 -10.67 -9.59
C THR A 113 -2.87 -10.76 -8.98
N THR A 114 -1.90 -10.10 -9.57
CA THR A 114 -0.52 -10.12 -9.09
C THR A 114 -0.35 -9.33 -7.80
N ASN A 115 0.46 -9.86 -6.85
CA ASN A 115 0.93 -9.08 -5.73
C ASN A 115 1.82 -7.94 -6.24
N GLN A 116 1.70 -6.76 -5.63
CA GLN A 116 2.47 -5.59 -6.01
C GLN A 116 3.18 -4.98 -4.81
N ALA A 117 4.36 -4.41 -5.08
CA ALA A 117 5.08 -3.59 -4.10
C ALA A 117 5.43 -2.26 -4.76
N MET A 118 5.15 -1.15 -4.08
CA MET A 118 5.31 0.17 -4.65
C MET A 118 5.49 1.25 -3.59
N PRO A 119 5.92 2.46 -3.97
CA PRO A 119 5.89 3.62 -3.10
C PRO A 119 4.46 4.15 -2.91
N GLU A 120 4.19 4.67 -1.72
CA GLU A 120 2.93 5.31 -1.33
C GLU A 120 3.23 6.64 -0.65
N LEU A 121 2.44 7.65 -0.99
CA LEU A 121 2.44 8.94 -0.33
C LEU A 121 1.15 9.08 0.48
N THR A 122 1.29 9.41 1.77
CA THR A 122 0.16 9.71 2.64
C THR A 122 0.31 11.11 3.20
N VAL A 123 -0.77 11.85 3.17
CA VAL A 123 -0.93 13.14 3.86
C VAL A 123 -1.87 12.91 5.03
N GLU A 124 -1.44 13.27 6.23
CA GLU A 124 -2.19 13.10 7.47
C GLU A 124 -2.34 14.44 8.19
N TYR A 125 -3.56 14.73 8.66
CA TYR A 125 -3.86 15.93 9.43
C TYR A 125 -4.62 15.58 10.70
N PHE A 126 -4.12 16.05 11.84
CA PHE A 126 -4.72 15.85 13.16
C PHE A 126 -5.80 16.91 13.43
N VAL A 127 -7.06 16.52 13.27
CA VAL A 127 -8.23 17.38 13.54
C VAL A 127 -8.38 17.63 15.05
N THR A 128 -8.11 16.60 15.83
CA THR A 128 -8.04 16.65 17.31
C THR A 128 -6.77 15.96 17.78
N ASP A 129 -6.52 15.92 19.08
CA ASP A 129 -5.37 15.19 19.61
C ASP A 129 -5.43 13.69 19.28
N ASN A 130 -6.63 13.12 19.21
CA ASN A 130 -6.83 11.69 19.00
C ASN A 130 -7.36 11.31 17.62
N ILE A 131 -7.79 12.26 16.79
CA ILE A 131 -8.41 11.97 15.50
C ILE A 131 -7.61 12.62 14.39
N SER A 132 -7.14 11.81 13.45
CA SER A 132 -6.53 12.24 12.20
C SER A 132 -7.41 11.92 10.99
N LEU A 133 -7.14 12.65 9.92
CA LEU A 133 -7.67 12.41 8.58
C LEU A 133 -6.49 12.12 7.67
N ASP A 134 -6.48 10.94 7.06
CA ASP A 134 -5.42 10.50 6.17
C ASP A 134 -5.94 10.48 4.74
N LEU A 135 -5.16 11.03 3.83
CA LEU A 135 -5.35 10.92 2.39
C LEU A 135 -4.17 10.16 1.80
N ILE A 136 -4.46 9.04 1.18
CA ILE A 136 -3.47 8.16 0.59
C ILE A 136 -3.54 8.26 -0.92
N ALA A 137 -2.37 8.44 -1.54
CA ALA A 137 -2.20 8.41 -2.98
C ALA A 137 -1.11 7.41 -3.35
N THR A 138 -1.46 6.46 -4.20
CA THR A 138 -0.53 5.50 -4.81
C THR A 138 -1.01 5.17 -6.21
N SER A 139 -0.12 4.72 -7.08
CA SER A 139 -0.46 4.30 -8.44
C SER A 139 0.23 2.98 -8.74
N MET A 140 -0.53 2.04 -9.27
CA MET A 140 -0.05 0.68 -9.48
C MET A 140 -0.54 0.08 -10.79
N ARG A 141 0.26 -0.81 -11.36
CA ARG A 141 -0.14 -1.62 -12.49
C ARG A 141 -0.48 -3.02 -12.02
N HIS A 142 -1.70 -3.46 -12.28
CA HIS A 142 -2.12 -4.83 -12.05
C HIS A 142 -2.22 -5.60 -13.35
N GLU A 143 -1.74 -6.85 -13.32
CA GLU A 143 -1.94 -7.83 -14.36
C GLU A 143 -2.94 -8.86 -13.87
N VAL A 144 -3.94 -9.13 -14.69
CA VAL A 144 -5.01 -10.07 -14.39
C VAL A 144 -4.91 -11.25 -15.33
N SER A 145 -4.95 -12.44 -14.77
CA SER A 145 -4.98 -13.68 -15.52
C SER A 145 -6.12 -14.58 -15.03
N SER A 146 -6.66 -15.38 -15.94
CA SER A 146 -7.60 -16.44 -15.61
C SER A 146 -6.87 -17.77 -15.53
N ASN A 147 -7.03 -18.49 -14.43
CA ASN A 147 -6.41 -19.79 -14.21
C ASN A 147 -7.41 -20.92 -14.50
N GLY A 148 -7.21 -21.64 -15.60
CA GLY A 148 -8.04 -22.77 -15.99
C GLY A 148 -9.45 -22.39 -16.46
N GLY A 149 -10.35 -23.38 -16.46
CA GLY A 149 -11.75 -23.22 -16.75
C GLY A 149 -12.14 -23.11 -18.21
N GLU A 150 -13.40 -22.82 -18.45
CA GLU A 150 -13.98 -22.77 -19.79
C GLU A 150 -13.42 -21.63 -20.63
N LEU A 151 -13.03 -20.50 -20.03
CA LEU A 151 -12.41 -19.40 -20.76
C LEU A 151 -11.08 -19.84 -21.39
N GLY A 152 -10.21 -20.50 -20.63
CA GLY A 152 -8.95 -21.01 -21.13
C GLY A 152 -9.15 -22.05 -22.25
N SER A 153 -10.12 -22.96 -22.09
CA SER A 153 -10.46 -23.96 -23.08
C SER A 153 -11.03 -23.34 -24.36
N ALA A 154 -11.87 -22.31 -24.23
CA ALA A 154 -12.43 -21.59 -25.37
C ALA A 154 -11.35 -20.83 -26.16
N VAL A 155 -10.44 -20.16 -25.45
CA VAL A 155 -9.30 -19.45 -26.08
C VAL A 155 -8.39 -20.43 -26.81
N ALA A 156 -8.06 -21.57 -26.20
CA ALA A 156 -7.27 -22.63 -26.82
C ALA A 156 -7.95 -23.21 -28.09
N GLY A 157 -9.27 -23.44 -27.99
CA GLY A 157 -10.07 -23.94 -29.12
C GLY A 157 -10.15 -22.97 -30.31
N LEU A 158 -10.01 -21.69 -30.07
CA LEU A 158 -9.95 -20.64 -31.10
C LEU A 158 -8.52 -20.34 -31.58
N GLY A 159 -7.54 -21.16 -31.19
CA GLY A 159 -6.14 -21.01 -31.60
C GLY A 159 -5.38 -19.92 -30.83
N GLY A 160 -5.92 -19.41 -29.73
CA GLY A 160 -5.26 -18.46 -28.87
C GLY A 160 -4.15 -19.09 -28.02
N ASN A 161 -3.18 -18.27 -27.62
CA ASN A 161 -2.07 -18.74 -26.83
C ASN A 161 -2.50 -18.90 -25.35
N VAL A 162 -2.45 -20.12 -24.82
CA VAL A 162 -2.75 -20.43 -23.43
C VAL A 162 -1.51 -20.97 -22.72
N GLY A 163 -1.33 -20.55 -21.47
CA GLY A 163 -0.26 -21.05 -20.62
C GLY A 163 -0.56 -22.42 -20.01
N HIS A 164 0.37 -22.90 -19.22
CA HIS A 164 0.24 -24.19 -18.54
C HIS A 164 -1.05 -24.23 -17.69
N GLY A 165 -1.84 -25.30 -17.79
CA GLY A 165 -3.11 -25.45 -17.08
C GLY A 165 -4.24 -24.53 -17.62
N ASN A 166 -4.23 -24.20 -18.90
CA ASN A 166 -5.19 -23.31 -19.57
C ASN A 166 -5.23 -21.89 -18.97
N LYS A 167 -4.09 -21.41 -18.47
CA LYS A 167 -3.96 -20.05 -17.99
C LYS A 167 -4.03 -19.07 -19.17
N VAL A 168 -4.86 -18.05 -19.04
CA VAL A 168 -5.01 -16.98 -20.04
C VAL A 168 -4.74 -15.64 -19.37
N ASP A 169 -3.82 -14.88 -19.96
CA ASP A 169 -3.65 -13.49 -19.56
C ASP A 169 -4.83 -12.68 -20.10
N VAL A 170 -5.54 -12.00 -19.20
CA VAL A 170 -6.74 -11.23 -19.51
C VAL A 170 -6.37 -9.81 -19.93
N GLY A 171 -5.45 -9.20 -19.20
CA GLY A 171 -5.00 -7.85 -19.49
C GLY A 171 -4.28 -7.19 -18.33
N SER A 172 -3.98 -5.93 -18.50
CA SER A 172 -3.38 -5.09 -17.46
C SER A 172 -4.05 -3.72 -17.41
N ALA A 173 -4.07 -3.14 -16.21
CA ALA A 173 -4.57 -1.80 -15.97
C ALA A 173 -3.71 -1.07 -14.94
N TRP A 174 -3.56 0.22 -15.11
CA TRP A 174 -3.09 1.09 -14.05
C TRP A 174 -4.24 1.47 -13.14
N VAL A 175 -4.02 1.36 -11.84
CA VAL A 175 -5.02 1.65 -10.81
C VAL A 175 -4.49 2.74 -9.90
N LEU A 176 -5.30 3.76 -9.69
CA LEU A 176 -5.11 4.79 -8.69
C LEU A 176 -6.21 4.62 -7.64
N PRO A 177 -5.93 4.07 -6.46
CA PRO A 177 -6.89 3.90 -5.37
C PRO A 177 -6.78 5.01 -4.31
N PRO A 178 -7.25 6.25 -4.56
CA PRO A 178 -7.33 7.23 -3.49
C PRO A 178 -8.13 6.65 -2.32
N THR A 179 -7.56 6.73 -1.14
CA THR A 179 -8.18 6.24 0.09
C THR A 179 -8.20 7.36 1.12
N ILE A 180 -9.37 7.60 1.69
CA ILE A 180 -9.55 8.54 2.79
C ILE A 180 -9.86 7.73 4.03
N THR A 181 -9.12 7.98 5.12
CA THR A 181 -9.26 7.26 6.39
C THR A 181 -9.39 8.26 7.53
N VAL A 182 -10.30 7.99 8.44
CA VAL A 182 -10.36 8.64 9.76
C VAL A 182 -9.75 7.67 10.76
N ALA A 183 -8.68 8.09 11.44
CA ALA A 183 -7.98 7.26 12.39
C ALA A 183 -8.11 7.80 13.81
N TYR A 184 -8.23 6.89 14.77
CA TYR A 184 -8.22 7.18 16.20
C TYR A 184 -6.90 6.74 16.81
N HIS A 185 -6.18 7.70 17.37
CA HIS A 185 -4.88 7.56 18.00
C HIS A 185 -5.01 7.40 19.50
N PHE A 186 -4.51 6.28 20.04
CA PHE A 186 -4.70 5.92 21.45
C PHE A 186 -3.77 6.67 22.42
N ARG A 187 -2.62 7.11 21.93
CA ARG A 187 -1.57 7.70 22.77
C ARG A 187 -1.02 9.01 22.19
N PRO A 188 -1.87 10.06 22.06
CA PRO A 188 -1.40 11.36 21.64
C PRO A 188 -0.30 11.89 22.58
N HIS A 189 0.55 12.76 22.08
CA HIS A 189 1.68 13.35 22.83
C HIS A 189 2.69 12.33 23.40
N LYS A 190 2.73 11.11 22.84
CA LYS A 190 3.73 10.10 23.17
C LYS A 190 4.51 9.71 21.92
N ARG A 191 5.78 9.26 22.11
CA ARG A 191 6.63 8.82 21.00
C ARG A 191 6.05 7.63 20.24
N PHE A 192 5.43 6.69 20.95
CA PHE A 192 4.74 5.55 20.37
C PHE A 192 3.24 5.78 20.44
N ASN A 193 2.61 5.88 19.27
CA ASN A 193 1.21 6.22 19.11
C ASN A 193 0.51 5.20 18.19
N PRO A 194 -0.05 4.12 18.76
CA PRO A 194 -0.85 3.18 17.98
C PRO A 194 -2.19 3.78 17.60
N TYR A 195 -2.74 3.36 16.47
CA TYR A 195 -4.03 3.83 15.97
C TYR A 195 -4.83 2.72 15.29
N VAL A 196 -6.12 2.96 15.17
CA VAL A 196 -7.05 2.21 14.34
C VAL A 196 -7.84 3.20 13.49
N GLY A 197 -8.16 2.80 12.27
CA GLY A 197 -8.88 3.69 11.36
C GLY A 197 -9.95 2.97 10.56
N VAL A 198 -10.89 3.76 10.09
CA VAL A 198 -11.93 3.35 9.15
C VAL A 198 -11.98 4.35 8.01
N GLY A 199 -12.23 3.87 6.81
CA GLY A 199 -12.18 4.74 5.66
C GLY A 199 -12.93 4.19 4.46
N GLY A 200 -12.72 4.85 3.34
CA GLY A 200 -13.22 4.45 2.04
C GLY A 200 -12.16 4.61 0.97
N THR A 201 -12.12 3.67 0.07
CA THR A 201 -11.28 3.71 -1.12
C THR A 201 -12.13 3.77 -2.38
N MET A 202 -11.65 4.51 -3.36
CA MET A 202 -12.20 4.52 -4.71
C MET A 202 -11.10 4.05 -5.64
N MET A 203 -11.44 3.23 -6.64
CA MET A 203 -10.47 2.76 -7.62
C MET A 203 -10.70 3.45 -8.95
N TRP A 204 -9.69 4.17 -9.41
CA TRP A 204 -9.68 4.79 -10.71
C TRP A 204 -8.77 4.00 -11.63
N PHE A 205 -9.33 3.46 -12.70
CA PHE A 205 -8.59 2.67 -13.68
C PHE A 205 -8.26 3.53 -14.90
N HIS A 206 -7.02 3.44 -15.37
CA HIS A 206 -6.56 4.10 -16.58
C HIS A 206 -5.55 3.21 -17.33
N SER A 207 -5.29 3.54 -18.60
CA SER A 207 -4.35 2.79 -19.44
C SER A 207 -4.61 1.28 -19.42
N MET A 208 -5.86 0.90 -19.66
CA MET A 208 -6.30 -0.48 -19.71
C MET A 208 -5.90 -1.11 -21.05
N HIS A 209 -5.30 -2.29 -21.00
CA HIS A 209 -4.85 -3.04 -22.17
C HIS A 209 -5.33 -4.48 -22.06
N ALA A 210 -6.03 -4.96 -23.09
CA ALA A 210 -6.33 -6.38 -23.22
C ALA A 210 -5.04 -7.15 -23.59
N ALA A 211 -4.92 -8.38 -23.07
CA ALA A 211 -3.74 -9.20 -23.37
C ALA A 211 -3.71 -9.64 -24.83
N GLY A 212 -2.51 -9.76 -25.40
CA GLY A 212 -2.31 -10.17 -26.78
C GLY A 212 -2.89 -11.54 -27.11
N ALA A 213 -2.95 -12.46 -26.15
CA ALA A 213 -3.56 -13.77 -26.31
C ALA A 213 -5.05 -13.69 -26.72
N LEU A 214 -5.78 -12.69 -26.22
CA LEU A 214 -7.18 -12.43 -26.56
C LEU A 214 -7.34 -11.57 -27.80
N GLY A 215 -6.37 -10.72 -28.10
CA GLY A 215 -6.34 -9.87 -29.29
C GLY A 215 -5.98 -10.61 -30.59
N ASN A 216 -5.31 -11.76 -30.49
CA ASN A 216 -4.86 -12.56 -31.63
C ASN A 216 -5.84 -13.67 -32.04
N LEU A 217 -6.99 -13.78 -31.37
CA LEU A 217 -8.08 -14.66 -31.80
C LEU A 217 -8.67 -14.08 -33.11
N GLY A 218 -8.42 -14.56 -34.23
CA GLY A 218 -8.88 -14.10 -35.55
C GLY A 218 -9.73 -12.80 -35.56
N SER A 219 -9.69 -12.01 -36.58
CA SER A 219 -10.21 -10.62 -36.55
C SER A 219 -11.67 -10.44 -36.07
N ALA A 220 -12.50 -11.47 -36.17
CA ALA A 220 -13.89 -11.43 -35.72
C ALA A 220 -14.10 -11.72 -34.23
N TYR A 221 -13.13 -12.40 -33.60
CA TYR A 221 -13.24 -12.86 -32.19
C TYR A 221 -12.28 -12.14 -31.24
N ALA A 222 -11.39 -11.31 -31.77
CA ALA A 222 -10.40 -10.58 -30.97
C ALA A 222 -11.05 -9.68 -29.92
N LEU A 223 -10.73 -9.91 -28.65
CA LEU A 223 -11.22 -9.12 -27.51
C LEU A 223 -10.20 -8.02 -27.20
N ASN A 224 -10.35 -6.88 -27.83
CA ASN A 224 -9.38 -5.78 -27.78
C ASN A 224 -9.76 -4.65 -26.81
N LYS A 225 -11.03 -4.59 -26.40
CA LYS A 225 -11.53 -3.56 -25.50
C LYS A 225 -11.66 -4.11 -24.08
N LEU A 226 -10.76 -3.73 -23.19
CA LEU A 226 -10.88 -4.01 -21.76
C LEU A 226 -11.49 -2.79 -21.07
N ASN A 227 -12.58 -3.00 -20.35
CA ASN A 227 -13.25 -1.99 -19.57
C ASN A 227 -13.39 -2.49 -18.14
N VAL A 228 -13.19 -1.57 -17.17
CA VAL A 228 -13.41 -1.84 -15.75
C VAL A 228 -14.35 -0.77 -15.22
N GLY A 229 -15.40 -1.16 -14.54
CA GLY A 229 -16.36 -0.26 -13.92
C GLY A 229 -15.74 0.50 -12.76
N PHE A 230 -16.27 1.69 -12.48
CA PHE A 230 -15.96 2.41 -11.25
C PHE A 230 -16.25 1.49 -10.07
N THR A 231 -15.29 1.43 -9.16
CA THR A 231 -15.42 0.59 -8.00
C THR A 231 -14.86 1.30 -6.77
N GLY A 232 -15.40 0.97 -5.61
CA GLY A 232 -14.96 1.48 -4.34
C GLY A 232 -15.50 0.63 -3.21
N GLY A 233 -15.01 0.86 -2.02
CA GLY A 233 -15.45 0.11 -0.86
C GLY A 233 -14.90 0.66 0.45
N PRO A 234 -15.40 0.16 1.58
CA PRO A 234 -14.88 0.51 2.88
C PRO A 234 -13.49 -0.06 3.11
N SER A 235 -12.76 0.56 4.02
CA SER A 235 -11.47 0.10 4.49
C SER A 235 -11.36 0.18 6.00
N VAL A 236 -10.58 -0.70 6.58
CA VAL A 236 -10.19 -0.65 7.99
C VAL A 236 -8.68 -0.80 8.08
N ASN A 237 -8.07 -0.11 9.03
CA ASN A 237 -6.63 -0.23 9.24
C ASN A 237 -6.23 -0.19 10.71
N VAL A 238 -5.06 -0.71 10.97
CA VAL A 238 -4.39 -0.66 12.26
C VAL A 238 -2.91 -0.39 12.02
N GLY A 239 -2.34 0.51 12.81
CA GLY A 239 -0.96 0.89 12.65
C GLY A 239 -0.41 1.60 13.88
N PHE A 240 0.80 2.10 13.74
CA PHE A 240 1.42 2.94 14.75
C PHE A 240 2.38 3.94 14.14
N ASP A 241 2.53 5.07 14.82
CA ASP A 241 3.57 6.06 14.58
C ASP A 241 4.58 6.03 15.71
N TYR A 242 5.85 6.06 15.39
CA TYR A 242 6.93 6.12 16.35
C TYR A 242 7.85 7.30 16.06
N GLN A 243 7.89 8.29 16.96
CA GLN A 243 8.80 9.43 16.84
C GLN A 243 10.24 9.00 17.07
N VAL A 244 11.04 9.02 16.02
CA VAL A 244 12.43 8.59 16.04
C VAL A 244 13.31 9.71 16.55
N VAL A 245 13.31 10.85 15.88
CA VAL A 245 14.13 12.02 16.21
C VAL A 245 13.47 13.29 15.68
N GLY A 246 13.50 14.36 16.45
CA GLY A 246 12.92 15.64 16.03
C GLY A 246 11.47 15.50 15.57
N ASN A 247 11.21 15.91 14.34
CA ASN A 247 9.90 15.79 13.69
C ASN A 247 9.77 14.56 12.79
N TRP A 248 10.74 13.64 12.84
CA TRP A 248 10.73 12.42 12.03
C TRP A 248 10.06 11.27 12.76
N PHE A 249 9.18 10.59 12.06
CA PHE A 249 8.42 9.44 12.54
C PHE A 249 8.68 8.24 11.64
N PHE A 250 8.69 7.06 12.25
CA PHE A 250 8.52 5.79 11.58
C PHE A 250 7.07 5.37 11.70
N ASN A 251 6.48 4.89 10.62
CA ASN A 251 5.12 4.37 10.60
C ASN A 251 5.09 2.94 10.05
N ALA A 252 4.20 2.14 10.60
CA ALA A 252 3.81 0.86 10.01
C ALA A 252 2.30 0.68 10.14
N ASP A 253 1.68 0.21 9.05
CA ASP A 253 0.22 0.09 8.92
C ASP A 253 -0.14 -1.20 8.19
N VAL A 254 -1.24 -1.81 8.63
CA VAL A 254 -1.92 -2.92 7.92
C VAL A 254 -3.34 -2.48 7.65
N LYS A 255 -3.73 -2.51 6.40
CA LYS A 255 -5.05 -2.08 5.93
C LYS A 255 -5.75 -3.22 5.19
N GLN A 256 -7.02 -3.43 5.48
CA GLN A 256 -7.89 -4.31 4.75
C GLN A 256 -8.89 -3.47 3.96
N LEU A 257 -8.90 -3.65 2.65
CA LEU A 257 -9.88 -3.03 1.77
C LEU A 257 -10.94 -4.06 1.43
N PHE A 258 -12.21 -3.62 1.28
CA PHE A 258 -13.33 -4.45 0.87
C PHE A 258 -13.85 -3.93 -0.46
N VAL A 259 -13.29 -4.46 -1.55
CA VAL A 259 -13.53 -3.94 -2.89
C VAL A 259 -13.95 -5.04 -3.84
N ARG A 260 -15.07 -4.79 -4.55
CA ARG A 260 -15.59 -5.67 -5.60
C ARG A 260 -15.35 -5.05 -6.97
N MET A 261 -14.67 -5.78 -7.84
CA MET A 261 -14.36 -5.34 -9.17
C MET A 261 -15.31 -5.94 -10.20
N HIS A 262 -15.72 -5.10 -11.17
CA HIS A 262 -16.53 -5.49 -12.31
C HIS A 262 -15.79 -5.09 -13.58
N GLY A 263 -15.37 -6.08 -14.35
CA GLY A 263 -14.68 -5.84 -15.61
C GLY A 263 -15.38 -6.55 -16.77
N TRP A 264 -15.16 -6.05 -17.98
CA TRP A 264 -15.60 -6.74 -19.19
C TRP A 264 -14.65 -6.50 -20.35
N LEU A 265 -14.54 -7.54 -21.16
CA LEU A 265 -13.80 -7.56 -22.41
C LEU A 265 -14.80 -7.62 -23.57
N GLU A 266 -14.57 -6.84 -24.60
CA GLU A 266 -15.40 -6.79 -25.79
C GLU A 266 -14.55 -6.87 -27.07
N ASN A 267 -15.14 -7.47 -28.12
CA ASN A 267 -14.56 -7.36 -29.46
C ASN A 267 -14.91 -6.00 -30.09
N GLN A 268 -14.25 -5.67 -31.21
CA GLN A 268 -14.44 -4.38 -31.90
C GLN A 268 -15.91 -4.11 -32.29
N SER A 269 -16.64 -5.15 -32.68
CA SER A 269 -18.05 -5.07 -33.10
C SER A 269 -19.06 -5.22 -31.94
N GLU A 270 -18.58 -5.38 -30.69
CA GLU A 270 -19.41 -5.54 -29.47
C GLU A 270 -20.39 -6.74 -29.52
N THR A 271 -20.12 -7.69 -30.42
CA THR A 271 -20.93 -8.91 -30.59
C THR A 271 -20.53 -10.03 -29.62
N ILE A 272 -19.32 -9.96 -29.08
CA ILE A 272 -18.79 -10.88 -28.09
C ILE A 272 -18.36 -10.08 -26.85
N LYS A 273 -18.86 -10.48 -25.70
CA LYS A 273 -18.58 -9.84 -24.42
C LYS A 273 -18.33 -10.87 -23.33
N VAL A 274 -17.18 -10.78 -22.67
CA VAL A 274 -16.84 -11.53 -21.47
C VAL A 274 -16.94 -10.59 -20.28
N ARG A 275 -17.80 -10.90 -19.32
CA ARG A 275 -17.92 -10.15 -18.06
C ARG A 275 -17.29 -10.93 -16.93
N ALA A 276 -16.64 -10.24 -16.04
CA ALA A 276 -16.06 -10.82 -14.83
C ALA A 276 -16.41 -9.98 -13.62
N HIS A 277 -16.77 -10.66 -12.54
CA HIS A 277 -16.96 -10.07 -11.23
C HIS A 277 -16.01 -10.75 -10.25
N GLU A 278 -15.33 -9.98 -9.44
CA GLU A 278 -14.37 -10.50 -8.47
C GLU A 278 -14.32 -9.62 -7.22
N SER A 279 -14.23 -10.27 -6.07
CA SER A 279 -13.89 -9.62 -4.80
C SER A 279 -12.38 -9.65 -4.61
N LEU A 280 -11.73 -8.52 -4.79
CA LEU A 280 -10.27 -8.40 -4.63
C LEU A 280 -9.85 -8.40 -3.16
N ASP A 281 -10.66 -7.78 -2.31
CA ASP A 281 -10.48 -7.63 -0.85
C ASP A 281 -8.99 -7.61 -0.42
N PRO A 282 -8.15 -6.70 -0.97
CA PRO A 282 -6.72 -6.77 -0.77
C PRO A 282 -6.33 -6.42 0.66
N THR A 283 -5.37 -7.15 1.20
CA THR A 283 -4.63 -6.76 2.38
C THR A 283 -3.43 -5.92 1.94
N VAL A 284 -3.31 -4.73 2.50
CA VAL A 284 -2.24 -3.76 2.23
C VAL A 284 -1.37 -3.66 3.48
N VAL A 285 -0.06 -3.84 3.31
CA VAL A 285 0.91 -3.69 4.40
C VAL A 285 1.89 -2.60 4.01
N SER A 286 2.05 -1.60 4.83
CA SER A 286 2.96 -0.48 4.57
C SER A 286 3.92 -0.22 5.72
N ALA A 287 5.10 0.29 5.36
CA ALA A 287 6.06 0.81 6.33
C ALA A 287 6.82 1.97 5.69
N GLY A 288 7.06 3.02 6.47
CA GLY A 288 7.68 4.22 5.92
C GLY A 288 8.15 5.22 6.98
N ILE A 289 8.61 6.35 6.46
CA ILE A 289 9.03 7.50 7.24
C ILE A 289 8.05 8.65 7.02
N ALA A 290 7.82 9.42 8.06
CA ALA A 290 6.98 10.61 8.01
C ALA A 290 7.68 11.81 8.63
N TYR A 291 7.35 12.97 8.13
CA TYR A 291 7.81 14.23 8.68
C TYR A 291 6.60 15.08 9.10
N ARG A 292 6.64 15.57 10.34
CA ARG A 292 5.65 16.48 10.89
C ARG A 292 6.08 17.92 10.66
N PHE A 293 5.17 18.74 10.16
CA PHE A 293 5.31 20.17 9.94
C PHE A 293 4.69 21.00 11.04
#